data_a4ce4ab05a300f96c21bdb6d55798a2f
#
_entry.id   a4ce4ab05a300f96c21bdb6d55798a2f
#
_cell.length_a   1.000
_cell.length_b   1.000
_cell.length_c   1.000
_cell.angle_alpha   90.00
_cell.angle_beta   90.00
_cell.angle_gamma   90.00
#
_symmetry.space_group_name_H-M   'P 1'
#
loop_
_entity.id
_entity.type
_entity.pdbx_description
1 polymer ?
#
loop_
_entity_poly.entity_id
_entity_poly.type
_entity_poly.pdbx_seq_one_letter_code
_entity_poly.pdbx_strand_id
1 'polypeptide(L)'
;HYAGQLFPDVQYTIAGFPWPIQEAQLKENNHYLLEQKKSGFLTPFMAVRPDISETYIEEQLPEFCGFKPYPDLVSGVKGAEISIFSFLPHWQLDILNRHHKTVVIHLPRKGRIASSDNVKELLEMRQKYPDIQIVIAHFGRSFTPVYLKCALKQMGDDIAGFYFDTAAVLNPDVYSLAFEHLSLKQILYGTDAPIMLWHGRRRWTEQAYINLVREPYSWNTHEEGEEIEAGYTFFLYEQMKVMLDLLDEMKLGEEVKNDLFYENAVRLLNLESDNRQGTSEMK
;
A
#
# COMPACT_ATOMS: atom_id res chain seq x y z
N HIS A 1 17.13 7.89 4.94
CA HIS A 1 17.78 8.04 6.26
C HIS A 1 17.20 7.07 7.29
N TYR A 2 15.88 7.16 7.60
CA TYR A 2 15.25 6.29 8.62
C TYR A 2 15.30 4.80 8.26
N ALA A 3 15.08 4.42 7.01
CA ALA A 3 15.14 3.01 6.61
C ALA A 3 16.51 2.40 6.91
N GLY A 4 17.61 3.09 6.61
CA GLY A 4 18.94 2.61 6.94
C GLY A 4 19.27 2.57 8.45
N GLN A 5 18.55 3.35 9.28
CA GLN A 5 18.66 3.27 10.74
C GLN A 5 17.85 2.10 11.32
N LEU A 6 16.66 1.85 10.76
CA LEU A 6 15.76 0.78 11.20
C LEU A 6 16.23 -0.60 10.74
N PHE A 7 16.89 -0.66 9.59
CA PHE A 7 17.35 -1.89 8.95
C PHE A 7 18.78 -1.70 8.40
N PRO A 8 19.80 -1.63 9.26
CA PRO A 8 21.17 -1.28 8.85
C PRO A 8 21.80 -2.32 7.93
N ASP A 9 21.38 -3.58 8.04
CA ASP A 9 21.95 -4.72 7.28
C ASP A 9 21.06 -5.14 6.10
N VAL A 10 20.01 -4.36 5.76
CA VAL A 10 19.07 -4.69 4.70
C VAL A 10 19.22 -3.71 3.54
N GLN A 11 19.36 -4.25 2.34
CA GLN A 11 19.19 -3.46 1.12
C GLN A 11 17.68 -3.22 0.88
N TYR A 12 17.32 -2.02 0.49
CA TYR A 12 15.92 -1.66 0.27
C TYR A 12 15.75 -0.74 -0.94
N THR A 13 14.64 -0.90 -1.61
CA THR A 13 14.10 0.04 -2.60
C THR A 13 12.74 0.51 -2.11
N ILE A 14 12.45 1.79 -2.25
CA ILE A 14 11.25 2.40 -1.71
C ILE A 14 10.29 2.75 -2.84
N ALA A 15 9.08 2.19 -2.83
CA ALA A 15 7.96 2.75 -3.59
C ALA A 15 7.48 4.02 -2.88
N GLY A 16 7.79 5.18 -3.46
CA GLY A 16 7.49 6.48 -2.87
C GLY A 16 6.18 7.05 -3.36
N PHE A 17 5.36 7.51 -2.41
CA PHE A 17 4.06 8.13 -2.69
C PHE A 17 4.04 9.60 -2.27
N PRO A 18 3.27 10.45 -2.98
CA PRO A 18 3.08 11.84 -2.56
C PRO A 18 2.26 11.93 -1.28
N TRP A 19 2.40 13.03 -0.55
CA TRP A 19 1.64 13.28 0.67
C TRP A 19 0.17 13.60 0.36
N PRO A 20 -0.82 12.91 0.97
CA PRO A 20 -2.24 13.00 0.60
C PRO A 20 -2.99 14.13 1.32
N ILE A 21 -2.48 15.36 1.31
CA ILE A 21 -3.17 16.53 1.87
C ILE A 21 -3.66 17.46 0.76
N GLN A 22 -4.84 18.06 0.96
CA GLN A 22 -5.45 18.94 -0.05
C GLN A 22 -4.62 20.18 -0.37
N GLU A 23 -3.92 20.71 0.64
CA GLU A 23 -3.06 21.87 0.54
C GLU A 23 -1.75 21.58 -0.21
N ALA A 24 -1.43 20.31 -0.40
CA ALA A 24 -0.21 19.93 -1.11
C ALA A 24 -0.30 20.34 -2.58
N GLN A 25 0.70 21.05 -3.02
CA GLN A 25 0.87 21.39 -4.43
C GLN A 25 1.29 20.12 -5.19
N LEU A 26 0.37 19.55 -5.95
CA LEU A 26 0.56 18.23 -6.59
C LEU A 26 1.81 18.17 -7.48
N LYS A 27 2.00 19.20 -8.31
CA LYS A 27 3.14 19.24 -9.22
C LYS A 27 4.47 19.34 -8.47
N GLU A 28 4.51 20.07 -7.36
CA GLU A 28 5.70 20.17 -6.52
C GLU A 28 6.00 18.87 -5.79
N ASN A 29 4.97 18.19 -5.27
CA ASN A 29 5.11 16.85 -4.70
C ASN A 29 5.64 15.83 -5.71
N ASN A 30 5.11 15.84 -6.92
CA ASN A 30 5.59 14.96 -7.98
C ASN A 30 7.04 15.28 -8.36
N HIS A 31 7.37 16.57 -8.48
CA HIS A 31 8.74 17.01 -8.74
C HIS A 31 9.70 16.57 -7.64
N TYR A 32 9.31 16.73 -6.37
CA TYR A 32 10.12 16.27 -5.23
C TYR A 32 10.43 14.78 -5.32
N LEU A 33 9.45 13.94 -5.66
CA LEU A 33 9.67 12.50 -5.82
C LEU A 33 10.63 12.17 -6.97
N LEU A 34 10.58 12.92 -8.07
CA LEU A 34 11.54 12.77 -9.17
C LEU A 34 12.95 13.17 -8.77
N GLU A 35 13.11 14.23 -7.97
CA GLU A 35 14.43 14.57 -7.42
C GLU A 35 14.96 13.46 -6.49
N GLN A 36 14.08 12.86 -5.66
CA GLN A 36 14.48 11.75 -4.79
C GLN A 36 14.79 10.47 -5.60
N LYS A 37 14.14 10.23 -6.73
CA LYS A 37 14.45 9.10 -7.65
C LYS A 37 15.92 9.08 -8.06
N LYS A 38 16.56 10.25 -8.20
CA LYS A 38 17.98 10.39 -8.57
C LYS A 38 18.93 9.72 -7.56
N SER A 39 18.48 9.46 -6.35
CA SER A 39 19.25 8.74 -5.33
C SER A 39 19.42 7.24 -5.64
N GLY A 40 18.62 6.71 -6.58
CA GLY A 40 18.71 5.33 -7.04
C GLY A 40 17.95 4.29 -6.20
N PHE A 41 17.40 4.68 -5.05
CA PHE A 41 16.66 3.76 -4.17
C PHE A 41 15.15 4.04 -4.09
N LEU A 42 14.66 5.07 -4.78
CA LEU A 42 13.26 5.44 -4.77
C LEU A 42 12.61 5.22 -6.15
N THR A 43 11.48 4.52 -6.13
CA THR A 43 10.60 4.26 -7.27
C THR A 43 9.33 5.08 -7.08
N PRO A 44 9.13 6.20 -7.81
CA PRO A 44 8.04 7.13 -7.53
C PRO A 44 6.71 6.71 -8.15
N PHE A 45 5.63 7.00 -7.43
CA PHE A 45 4.26 7.02 -7.95
C PHE A 45 3.76 8.46 -8.01
N MET A 46 3.03 8.79 -9.07
CA MET A 46 2.53 10.12 -9.32
C MET A 46 1.25 10.40 -8.54
N ALA A 47 1.18 11.53 -7.84
CA ALA A 47 -0.10 12.05 -7.36
C ALA A 47 -0.91 12.60 -8.51
N VAL A 48 -2.19 12.25 -8.53
CA VAL A 48 -3.14 12.75 -9.53
C VAL A 48 -4.43 13.20 -8.86
N ARG A 49 -5.11 14.15 -9.51
CA ARG A 49 -6.47 14.61 -9.21
C ARG A 49 -7.25 14.73 -10.51
N PRO A 50 -8.59 14.74 -10.46
CA PRO A 50 -9.40 14.87 -11.67
C PRO A 50 -9.18 16.17 -12.46
N ASP A 51 -8.70 17.22 -11.82
CA ASP A 51 -8.48 18.56 -12.39
C ASP A 51 -7.06 18.79 -12.96
N ILE A 52 -6.16 17.80 -12.83
CA ILE A 52 -4.82 17.91 -13.42
C ILE A 52 -4.89 17.75 -14.95
N SER A 53 -4.07 18.48 -15.70
CA SER A 53 -4.14 18.40 -17.15
C SER A 53 -3.61 17.08 -17.71
N GLU A 54 -4.27 16.58 -18.74
CA GLU A 54 -3.84 15.38 -19.48
C GLU A 54 -2.41 15.55 -20.01
N THR A 55 -2.09 16.70 -20.61
CA THR A 55 -0.74 17.01 -21.11
C THR A 55 0.32 16.84 -20.03
N TYR A 56 0.07 17.35 -18.82
CA TYR A 56 1.02 17.21 -17.71
C TYR A 56 1.21 15.73 -17.34
N ILE A 57 0.14 14.95 -17.32
CA ILE A 57 0.25 13.52 -17.01
C ILE A 57 1.06 12.80 -18.08
N GLU A 58 0.74 12.99 -19.36
CA GLU A 58 1.43 12.35 -20.47
C GLU A 58 2.93 12.68 -20.50
N GLU A 59 3.30 13.93 -20.22
CA GLU A 59 4.70 14.36 -20.18
C GLU A 59 5.48 13.74 -19.01
N GLN A 60 4.85 13.59 -17.84
CA GLN A 60 5.54 13.18 -16.62
C GLN A 60 5.48 11.67 -16.35
N LEU A 61 4.41 10.99 -16.77
CA LEU A 61 4.17 9.58 -16.45
C LEU A 61 5.30 8.61 -16.85
N PRO A 62 6.08 8.82 -17.91
CA PRO A 62 7.23 7.96 -18.21
C PRO A 62 8.23 7.84 -17.05
N GLU A 63 8.38 8.85 -16.24
CA GLU A 63 9.29 8.88 -15.09
C GLU A 63 8.74 8.20 -13.83
N PHE A 64 7.45 7.84 -13.82
CA PHE A 64 6.75 7.23 -12.71
C PHE A 64 6.36 5.78 -12.99
N CYS A 65 6.21 4.98 -11.94
CA CYS A 65 5.69 3.61 -12.06
C CYS A 65 4.18 3.55 -12.26
N GLY A 66 3.49 4.63 -11.95
CA GLY A 66 2.04 4.72 -12.07
C GLY A 66 1.45 5.80 -11.18
N PHE A 67 0.18 5.64 -10.82
CA PHE A 67 -0.55 6.62 -10.01
C PHE A 67 -0.79 6.15 -8.58
N LYS A 68 -0.79 7.12 -7.67
CA LYS A 68 -1.33 7.00 -6.32
C LYS A 68 -2.42 8.07 -6.12
N PRO A 69 -3.64 7.81 -6.58
CA PRO A 69 -4.78 8.69 -6.33
C PRO A 69 -5.28 8.53 -4.89
N TYR A 70 -5.80 9.61 -4.32
CA TYR A 70 -6.36 9.62 -2.98
C TYR A 70 -7.76 10.23 -2.99
N PRO A 71 -8.76 9.59 -2.35
CA PRO A 71 -10.10 10.18 -2.19
C PRO A 71 -10.06 11.56 -1.55
N ASP A 72 -9.17 11.76 -0.57
CA ASP A 72 -9.05 12.99 0.20
C ASP A 72 -8.50 14.19 -0.61
N LEU A 73 -7.91 13.94 -1.77
CA LEU A 73 -7.48 15.01 -2.69
C LEU A 73 -8.61 15.58 -3.54
N VAL A 74 -9.79 14.98 -3.52
CA VAL A 74 -10.95 15.54 -4.22
C VAL A 74 -11.55 16.67 -3.39
N SER A 75 -11.64 17.85 -3.98
CA SER A 75 -12.10 19.06 -3.31
C SER A 75 -13.48 18.90 -2.68
N GLY A 76 -13.60 19.22 -1.40
CA GLY A 76 -14.86 19.25 -0.66
C GLY A 76 -15.29 17.90 -0.06
N VAL A 77 -14.51 16.82 -0.21
CA VAL A 77 -14.91 15.49 0.28
C VAL A 77 -13.83 14.90 1.18
N LYS A 78 -14.15 14.68 2.46
CA LYS A 78 -13.28 13.99 3.41
C LYS A 78 -13.80 12.58 3.68
N GLY A 79 -12.95 11.56 3.46
CA GLY A 79 -13.20 10.15 3.85
C GLY A 79 -14.53 9.58 3.31
N ALA A 80 -14.86 9.92 2.10
CA ALA A 80 -16.23 9.97 1.65
C ALA A 80 -16.79 8.69 1.06
N GLU A 81 -18.09 8.62 1.09
CA GLU A 81 -18.92 7.71 0.31
C GLU A 81 -18.94 8.16 -1.16
N ILE A 82 -17.76 8.16 -1.81
CA ILE A 82 -17.60 8.58 -3.21
C ILE A 82 -17.21 7.39 -4.10
N SER A 83 -17.44 7.55 -5.41
CA SER A 83 -16.97 6.60 -6.42
C SER A 83 -15.45 6.68 -6.58
N ILE A 84 -14.82 5.57 -6.90
CA ILE A 84 -13.41 5.53 -7.35
C ILE A 84 -13.24 6.47 -8.54
N PHE A 85 -14.18 6.50 -9.45
CA PHE A 85 -14.12 7.34 -10.65
C PHE A 85 -14.28 8.85 -10.38
N SER A 86 -14.71 9.22 -9.16
CA SER A 86 -14.74 10.63 -8.74
C SER A 86 -13.35 11.21 -8.49
N PHE A 87 -12.39 10.40 -8.07
CA PHE A 87 -11.01 10.85 -7.81
C PHE A 87 -9.97 10.23 -8.76
N LEU A 88 -10.37 9.22 -9.53
CA LEU A 88 -9.59 8.60 -10.60
C LEU A 88 -10.51 8.40 -11.82
N PRO A 89 -10.75 9.45 -12.61
CA PRO A 89 -11.69 9.38 -13.72
C PRO A 89 -11.20 8.48 -14.86
N HIS A 90 -12.13 8.02 -15.68
CA HIS A 90 -11.87 7.08 -16.76
C HIS A 90 -10.76 7.53 -17.73
N TRP A 91 -10.68 8.82 -18.04
CA TRP A 91 -9.63 9.33 -18.92
C TRP A 91 -8.21 9.16 -18.34
N GLN A 92 -8.03 9.21 -17.00
CA GLN A 92 -6.76 8.89 -16.35
C GLN A 92 -6.47 7.40 -16.38
N LEU A 93 -7.49 6.57 -16.26
CA LEU A 93 -7.36 5.11 -16.43
C LEU A 93 -6.99 4.73 -17.86
N ASP A 94 -7.55 5.44 -18.86
CA ASP A 94 -7.17 5.25 -20.27
C ASP A 94 -5.67 5.52 -20.49
N ILE A 95 -5.13 6.57 -19.87
CA ILE A 95 -3.69 6.88 -19.93
C ILE A 95 -2.88 5.74 -19.30
N LEU A 96 -3.21 5.34 -18.07
CA LEU A 96 -2.50 4.24 -17.39
C LEU A 96 -2.53 2.95 -18.22
N ASN A 97 -3.68 2.64 -18.83
CA ASN A 97 -3.84 1.44 -19.65
C ASN A 97 -2.95 1.49 -20.89
N ARG A 98 -2.93 2.61 -21.62
CA ARG A 98 -2.07 2.79 -22.80
C ARG A 98 -0.57 2.68 -22.47
N HIS A 99 -0.18 3.09 -21.28
CA HIS A 99 1.20 3.06 -20.80
C HIS A 99 1.56 1.82 -19.98
N HIS A 100 0.64 0.84 -19.83
CA HIS A 100 0.84 -0.39 -19.04
C HIS A 100 1.37 -0.11 -17.63
N LYS A 101 0.83 0.90 -16.96
CA LYS A 101 1.29 1.38 -15.65
C LYS A 101 0.48 0.81 -14.48
N THR A 102 1.01 0.99 -13.30
CA THR A 102 0.39 0.53 -12.05
C THR A 102 -0.47 1.63 -11.42
N VAL A 103 -1.56 1.24 -10.78
CA VAL A 103 -2.28 2.13 -9.85
C VAL A 103 -2.36 1.50 -8.47
N VAL A 104 -2.04 2.29 -7.43
CA VAL A 104 -2.20 1.88 -6.03
C VAL A 104 -3.38 2.63 -5.45
N ILE A 105 -4.49 1.92 -5.21
CA ILE A 105 -5.78 2.52 -4.85
C ILE A 105 -6.03 2.41 -3.36
N HIS A 106 -6.24 3.57 -2.71
CA HIS A 106 -6.87 3.63 -1.39
C HIS A 106 -8.38 3.64 -1.57
N LEU A 107 -9.05 2.54 -1.19
CA LEU A 107 -10.49 2.42 -1.41
C LEU A 107 -11.29 3.46 -0.61
N PRO A 108 -12.25 4.14 -1.23
CA PRO A 108 -13.17 5.04 -0.54
C PRO A 108 -14.22 4.23 0.25
N ARG A 109 -15.23 4.89 0.75
CA ARG A 109 -16.40 4.35 1.47
C ARG A 109 -16.07 3.64 2.80
N LYS A 110 -16.98 3.72 3.73
CA LYS A 110 -16.86 3.06 5.07
C LYS A 110 -16.83 1.54 4.97
N GLY A 111 -17.52 0.99 3.97
CA GLY A 111 -17.54 -0.45 3.69
C GLY A 111 -16.20 -0.98 3.15
N ARG A 112 -15.25 -0.11 2.77
CA ARG A 112 -13.90 -0.53 2.34
C ARG A 112 -13.99 -1.53 1.18
N ILE A 113 -13.18 -2.57 1.15
CA ILE A 113 -13.26 -3.63 0.15
C ILE A 113 -14.54 -4.49 0.26
N ALA A 114 -15.23 -4.46 1.38
CA ALA A 114 -16.51 -5.15 1.55
C ALA A 114 -17.70 -4.36 0.95
N SER A 115 -17.52 -3.11 0.54
CA SER A 115 -18.55 -2.33 -0.14
C SER A 115 -18.81 -2.91 -1.53
N SER A 116 -20.06 -3.28 -1.81
CA SER A 116 -20.47 -3.78 -3.13
C SER A 116 -20.20 -2.78 -4.26
N ASP A 117 -20.29 -1.47 -3.97
CA ASP A 117 -19.99 -0.45 -4.96
C ASP A 117 -18.49 -0.37 -5.26
N ASN A 118 -17.62 -0.51 -4.23
CA ASN A 118 -16.18 -0.59 -4.47
C ASN A 118 -15.82 -1.83 -5.27
N VAL A 119 -16.39 -3.00 -4.93
CA VAL A 119 -16.18 -4.23 -5.68
C VAL A 119 -16.63 -4.08 -7.14
N LYS A 120 -17.83 -3.54 -7.37
CA LYS A 120 -18.35 -3.30 -8.72
C LYS A 120 -17.44 -2.39 -9.54
N GLU A 121 -16.98 -1.28 -8.94
CA GLU A 121 -16.09 -0.32 -9.62
C GLU A 121 -14.70 -0.92 -9.89
N LEU A 122 -14.16 -1.73 -8.98
CA LEU A 122 -12.90 -2.45 -9.20
C LEU A 122 -13.02 -3.46 -10.36
N LEU A 123 -14.10 -4.25 -10.40
CA LEU A 123 -14.35 -5.20 -11.49
C LEU A 123 -14.55 -4.48 -12.84
N GLU A 124 -15.26 -3.35 -12.84
CA GLU A 124 -15.38 -2.49 -14.02
C GLU A 124 -14.00 -1.98 -14.50
N MET A 125 -13.15 -1.54 -13.57
CA MET A 125 -11.78 -1.13 -13.92
C MET A 125 -11.01 -2.29 -14.55
N ARG A 126 -11.04 -3.48 -13.94
CA ARG A 126 -10.32 -4.64 -14.46
C ARG A 126 -10.79 -5.04 -15.85
N GLN A 127 -12.10 -4.96 -16.09
CA GLN A 127 -12.70 -5.31 -17.39
C GLN A 127 -12.36 -4.29 -18.48
N LYS A 128 -12.46 -2.99 -18.17
CA LYS A 128 -12.25 -1.92 -19.16
C LYS A 128 -10.78 -1.62 -19.43
N TYR A 129 -9.92 -1.84 -18.45
CA TYR A 129 -8.51 -1.46 -18.50
C TYR A 129 -7.61 -2.66 -18.18
N PRO A 130 -7.55 -3.66 -19.08
CA PRO A 130 -6.87 -4.94 -18.83
C PRO A 130 -5.35 -4.81 -18.66
N ASP A 131 -4.74 -3.75 -19.12
CA ASP A 131 -3.29 -3.57 -19.11
C ASP A 131 -2.79 -2.82 -17.85
N ILE A 132 -3.71 -2.29 -17.02
CA ILE A 132 -3.34 -1.67 -15.76
C ILE A 132 -3.02 -2.75 -14.70
N GLN A 133 -1.94 -2.58 -13.97
CA GLN A 133 -1.70 -3.33 -12.75
C GLN A 133 -2.42 -2.62 -11.58
N ILE A 134 -3.43 -3.26 -10.99
CA ILE A 134 -4.24 -2.66 -9.93
C ILE A 134 -3.80 -3.23 -8.57
N VAL A 135 -3.22 -2.38 -7.73
CA VAL A 135 -2.86 -2.70 -6.35
C VAL A 135 -3.91 -2.10 -5.41
N ILE A 136 -4.55 -2.94 -4.63
CA ILE A 136 -5.52 -2.53 -3.62
C ILE A 136 -4.78 -2.35 -2.28
N ALA A 137 -4.64 -1.11 -1.83
CA ALA A 137 -3.88 -0.76 -0.64
C ALA A 137 -4.47 -1.36 0.64
N HIS A 138 -3.60 -1.78 1.59
CA HIS A 138 -3.98 -2.24 2.94
C HIS A 138 -4.95 -3.44 2.94
N PHE A 139 -4.76 -4.42 2.05
CA PHE A 139 -5.75 -5.47 1.80
C PHE A 139 -7.18 -4.89 1.62
N GLY A 140 -7.30 -3.76 0.91
CA GLY A 140 -8.56 -3.05 0.74
C GLY A 140 -9.08 -2.40 2.03
N ARG A 141 -8.17 -1.96 2.90
CA ARG A 141 -8.43 -1.42 4.24
C ARG A 141 -9.02 -2.48 5.20
N SER A 142 -8.64 -3.74 5.01
CA SER A 142 -9.05 -4.86 5.86
C SER A 142 -8.17 -4.92 7.12
N PHE A 143 -8.42 -4.05 8.09
CA PHE A 143 -7.72 -4.08 9.38
C PHE A 143 -8.31 -5.13 10.35
N THR A 144 -9.42 -5.77 9.94
CA THR A 144 -10.02 -6.94 10.56
C THR A 144 -10.49 -7.91 9.47
N PRO A 145 -10.59 -9.23 9.73
CA PRO A 145 -10.86 -10.25 8.71
C PRO A 145 -12.19 -10.08 7.99
N VAL A 146 -13.19 -9.50 8.65
CA VAL A 146 -14.56 -9.41 8.13
C VAL A 146 -14.63 -8.74 6.74
N TYR A 147 -13.81 -7.73 6.51
CA TYR A 147 -13.81 -7.00 5.23
C TYR A 147 -13.23 -7.83 4.10
N LEU A 148 -12.07 -8.44 4.31
CA LEU A 148 -11.44 -9.32 3.30
C LEU A 148 -12.29 -10.55 3.03
N LYS A 149 -12.86 -11.18 4.08
CA LYS A 149 -13.76 -12.33 3.94
C LYS A 149 -15.00 -12.00 3.09
N CYS A 150 -15.55 -10.80 3.27
CA CYS A 150 -16.68 -10.33 2.48
C CYS A 150 -16.27 -10.11 1.01
N ALA A 151 -15.09 -9.51 0.76
CA ALA A 151 -14.56 -9.31 -0.57
C ALA A 151 -14.30 -10.63 -1.31
N LEU A 152 -13.65 -11.60 -0.67
CA LEU A 152 -13.42 -12.94 -1.22
C LEU A 152 -14.74 -13.57 -1.68
N LYS A 153 -15.80 -13.43 -0.88
CA LYS A 153 -17.12 -13.95 -1.25
C LYS A 153 -17.76 -13.22 -2.44
N GLN A 154 -17.58 -11.88 -2.51
CA GLN A 154 -18.21 -11.06 -3.56
C GLN A 154 -17.47 -11.15 -4.90
N MET A 155 -16.14 -11.20 -4.86
CA MET A 155 -15.30 -11.20 -6.06
C MET A 155 -15.05 -12.61 -6.59
N GLY A 156 -15.09 -13.64 -5.73
CA GLY A 156 -14.78 -15.01 -6.16
C GLY A 156 -13.43 -15.09 -6.88
N ASP A 157 -13.38 -15.75 -8.03
CA ASP A 157 -12.17 -15.94 -8.82
C ASP A 157 -11.63 -14.62 -9.42
N ASP A 158 -12.48 -13.62 -9.59
CA ASP A 158 -12.06 -12.32 -10.14
C ASP A 158 -11.03 -11.60 -9.26
N ILE A 159 -10.93 -11.97 -7.97
CA ILE A 159 -9.93 -11.41 -7.05
C ILE A 159 -8.49 -11.68 -7.53
N ALA A 160 -8.29 -12.72 -8.33
CA ALA A 160 -7.01 -13.05 -8.93
C ALA A 160 -6.49 -11.97 -9.91
N GLY A 161 -7.37 -11.07 -10.37
CA GLY A 161 -7.03 -9.95 -11.24
C GLY A 161 -6.40 -8.75 -10.52
N PHE A 162 -6.17 -8.82 -9.20
CA PHE A 162 -5.71 -7.71 -8.38
C PHE A 162 -4.49 -8.07 -7.55
N TYR A 163 -3.69 -7.07 -7.21
CA TYR A 163 -2.62 -7.15 -6.22
C TYR A 163 -3.06 -6.46 -4.93
N PHE A 164 -2.41 -6.81 -3.83
CA PHE A 164 -2.72 -6.27 -2.50
C PHE A 164 -1.44 -5.88 -1.79
N ASP A 165 -1.41 -4.73 -1.12
CA ASP A 165 -0.31 -4.44 -0.21
C ASP A 165 -0.69 -4.67 1.26
N THR A 166 0.33 -4.90 2.06
CA THR A 166 0.23 -5.17 3.50
C THR A 166 0.25 -3.92 4.36
N ALA A 167 0.40 -2.74 3.74
CA ALA A 167 0.64 -1.49 4.44
C ALA A 167 -0.36 -1.26 5.59
N ALA A 168 0.15 -0.86 6.74
CA ALA A 168 -0.61 -0.58 7.96
C ALA A 168 -1.51 -1.72 8.50
N VAL A 169 -1.40 -2.93 8.00
CA VAL A 169 -2.13 -4.10 8.52
C VAL A 169 -1.27 -4.81 9.56
N LEU A 170 -1.80 -5.00 10.79
CA LEU A 170 -1.11 -5.64 11.91
C LEU A 170 -1.86 -6.87 12.43
N ASN A 171 -3.06 -7.14 11.92
CA ASN A 171 -3.91 -8.21 12.44
C ASN A 171 -3.49 -9.56 11.84
N PRO A 172 -3.02 -10.54 12.65
CA PRO A 172 -2.60 -11.85 12.16
C PRO A 172 -3.71 -12.62 11.44
N ASP A 173 -4.97 -12.46 11.88
CA ASP A 173 -6.10 -13.15 11.24
C ASP A 173 -6.37 -12.65 9.82
N VAL A 174 -6.03 -11.40 9.51
CA VAL A 174 -6.12 -10.86 8.14
C VAL A 174 -5.05 -11.48 7.25
N TYR A 175 -3.83 -11.61 7.76
CA TYR A 175 -2.73 -12.27 7.04
C TYR A 175 -3.01 -13.76 6.81
N SER A 176 -3.48 -14.48 7.84
CA SER A 176 -3.87 -15.89 7.72
C SER A 176 -4.89 -16.07 6.60
N LEU A 177 -5.97 -15.28 6.64
CA LEU A 177 -7.01 -15.31 5.62
C LEU A 177 -6.48 -14.94 4.22
N ALA A 178 -5.62 -13.95 4.11
CA ALA A 178 -5.01 -13.53 2.85
C ALA A 178 -4.10 -14.63 2.28
N PHE A 179 -3.24 -15.23 3.10
CA PHE A 179 -2.32 -16.28 2.68
C PHE A 179 -3.01 -17.61 2.31
N GLU A 180 -4.19 -17.87 2.89
CA GLU A 180 -5.02 -19.04 2.55
C GLU A 180 -5.78 -18.87 1.22
N HIS A 181 -6.17 -17.64 0.88
CA HIS A 181 -7.13 -17.41 -0.21
C HIS A 181 -6.59 -16.60 -1.38
N LEU A 182 -5.48 -15.88 -1.22
CA LEU A 182 -4.83 -15.13 -2.29
C LEU A 182 -3.55 -15.87 -2.73
N SER A 183 -3.19 -15.73 -3.99
CA SER A 183 -1.85 -16.11 -4.41
C SER A 183 -0.81 -15.26 -3.69
N LEU A 184 0.20 -15.87 -3.07
CA LEU A 184 1.28 -15.14 -2.41
C LEU A 184 2.02 -14.19 -3.38
N LYS A 185 1.97 -14.47 -4.69
CA LYS A 185 2.50 -13.58 -5.75
C LYS A 185 1.71 -12.30 -5.98
N GLN A 186 0.48 -12.22 -5.45
CA GLN A 186 -0.35 -11.02 -5.51
C GLN A 186 -0.15 -10.10 -4.29
N ILE A 187 0.63 -10.52 -3.31
CA ILE A 187 0.82 -9.79 -2.05
C ILE A 187 2.16 -9.06 -2.09
N LEU A 188 2.11 -7.77 -1.81
CA LEU A 188 3.25 -6.86 -1.82
C LEU A 188 3.50 -6.35 -0.40
N TYR A 189 4.75 -6.39 0.05
CA TYR A 189 5.09 -5.75 1.30
C TYR A 189 4.98 -4.23 1.19
N GLY A 190 4.24 -3.62 2.09
CA GLY A 190 4.09 -2.18 2.21
C GLY A 190 4.08 -1.75 3.67
N THR A 191 4.59 -0.57 3.98
CA THR A 191 4.73 -0.08 5.36
C THR A 191 3.72 0.98 5.74
N ASP A 192 3.29 1.83 4.81
CA ASP A 192 2.56 3.06 5.08
C ASP A 192 3.35 4.05 5.98
N ALA A 193 4.68 4.06 5.82
CA ALA A 193 5.51 5.04 6.52
C ALA A 193 5.18 6.47 6.06
N PRO A 194 5.19 7.49 6.96
CA PRO A 194 5.73 7.47 8.32
C PRO A 194 4.78 6.99 9.42
N ILE A 195 3.51 6.73 9.14
CA ILE A 195 2.50 6.34 10.16
C ILE A 195 2.96 5.10 10.95
N MET A 196 3.57 4.14 10.27
CA MET A 196 4.04 2.91 10.91
C MET A 196 5.32 3.07 11.75
N LEU A 197 5.84 4.28 11.87
CA LEU A 197 6.96 4.62 12.76
C LEU A 197 6.50 5.09 14.16
N TRP A 198 5.23 4.98 14.48
CA TRP A 198 4.75 5.22 15.83
C TRP A 198 5.01 4.02 16.73
N HIS A 199 5.32 4.30 18.02
CA HIS A 199 5.45 3.26 19.03
C HIS A 199 4.08 2.91 19.58
N GLY A 200 3.70 1.66 19.45
CA GLY A 200 2.38 1.26 19.91
C GLY A 200 2.02 -0.17 19.55
N ARG A 201 0.81 -0.50 19.88
CA ARG A 201 0.16 -1.75 19.47
C ARG A 201 -1.26 -1.49 19.05
N ARG A 202 -1.89 -2.50 18.44
CA ARG A 202 -3.28 -2.42 18.01
C ARG A 202 -4.10 -3.50 18.69
N ARG A 203 -5.29 -3.15 19.14
CA ARG A 203 -6.33 -4.10 19.57
C ARG A 203 -7.44 -4.14 18.54
N TRP A 204 -8.09 -5.28 18.41
CA TRP A 204 -9.15 -5.51 17.43
C TRP A 204 -10.42 -5.99 18.10
N THR A 205 -11.55 -5.58 17.52
CA THR A 205 -12.85 -6.19 17.66
C THR A 205 -13.19 -6.86 16.32
N GLU A 206 -14.37 -7.44 16.18
CA GLU A 206 -14.78 -8.04 14.90
C GLU A 206 -14.74 -7.06 13.71
N GLN A 207 -15.11 -5.80 13.93
CA GLN A 207 -15.27 -4.80 12.86
C GLN A 207 -14.36 -3.58 12.97
N ALA A 208 -13.72 -3.40 14.11
CA ALA A 208 -12.94 -2.20 14.40
C ALA A 208 -11.58 -2.52 15.01
N TYR A 209 -10.73 -1.53 15.04
CA TYR A 209 -9.45 -1.57 15.74
C TYR A 209 -9.24 -0.29 16.54
N ILE A 210 -8.42 -0.38 17.56
CA ILE A 210 -7.99 0.73 18.42
C ILE A 210 -6.47 0.76 18.34
N ASN A 211 -5.92 1.90 17.95
CA ASN A 211 -4.49 2.16 18.07
C ASN A 211 -4.19 2.60 19.50
N LEU A 212 -3.22 1.97 20.10
CA LEU A 212 -2.66 2.30 21.42
C LEU A 212 -1.23 2.73 21.15
N VAL A 213 -0.96 4.02 21.23
CA VAL A 213 0.35 4.59 20.94
C VAL A 213 0.85 5.44 22.10
N ARG A 214 2.16 5.45 22.25
CA ARG A 214 2.84 6.22 23.27
C ARG A 214 2.76 7.73 23.01
N GLU A 215 2.77 8.12 21.74
CA GLU A 215 2.74 9.52 21.34
C GLU A 215 1.33 10.10 21.45
N PRO A 216 1.16 11.36 21.85
CA PRO A 216 -0.14 11.98 22.11
C PRO A 216 -0.84 12.42 20.81
N TYR A 217 -1.28 11.49 19.98
CA TYR A 217 -2.07 11.78 18.80
C TYR A 217 -3.55 11.97 19.13
N SER A 218 -4.21 12.86 18.40
CA SER A 218 -5.63 13.20 18.63
C SER A 218 -6.60 12.02 18.44
N TRP A 219 -6.21 10.99 17.69
CA TRP A 219 -7.00 9.77 17.50
C TRP A 219 -6.64 8.65 18.48
N ASN A 220 -5.64 8.86 19.35
CA ASN A 220 -5.31 7.93 20.42
C ASN A 220 -6.25 8.21 21.60
N THR A 221 -7.28 7.39 21.75
CA THR A 221 -8.33 7.59 22.75
C THR A 221 -8.19 6.72 23.99
N HIS A 222 -7.17 5.88 24.03
CA HIS A 222 -6.92 4.91 25.10
C HIS A 222 -5.45 4.93 25.50
N GLU A 223 -5.19 4.85 26.78
CA GLU A 223 -3.87 4.74 27.38
C GLU A 223 -3.79 3.44 28.18
N GLU A 224 -2.64 2.81 28.21
CA GLU A 224 -2.45 1.54 28.91
C GLU A 224 -1.59 1.67 30.18
N GLY A 225 -1.05 2.85 30.43
CA GLY A 225 -0.13 3.13 31.52
C GLY A 225 1.34 2.96 31.14
N GLU A 226 2.20 3.72 31.80
CA GLU A 226 3.61 3.90 31.46
C GLU A 226 4.41 2.58 31.40
N GLU A 227 4.13 1.62 32.28
CA GLU A 227 4.83 0.33 32.31
C GLU A 227 4.59 -0.50 31.04
N ILE A 228 3.35 -0.49 30.53
CA ILE A 228 2.98 -1.21 29.31
C ILE A 228 3.50 -0.46 28.09
N GLU A 229 3.32 0.86 28.07
CA GLU A 229 3.72 1.71 26.94
C GLU A 229 5.24 1.79 26.77
N ALA A 230 6.01 1.61 27.84
CA ALA A 230 7.47 1.49 27.77
C ALA A 230 7.95 0.29 26.93
N GLY A 231 7.11 -0.74 26.81
CA GLY A 231 7.38 -1.93 26.00
C GLY A 231 6.92 -1.82 24.53
N TYR A 232 6.32 -0.71 24.12
CA TYR A 232 5.89 -0.55 22.73
C TYR A 232 7.07 -0.44 21.77
N THR A 233 6.98 -1.16 20.66
CA THR A 233 7.90 -1.03 19.53
C THR A 233 7.23 -0.24 18.40
N PHE A 234 7.91 -0.04 17.28
CA PHE A 234 7.28 0.56 16.11
C PHE A 234 6.22 -0.38 15.52
N PHE A 235 5.09 0.17 15.07
CA PHE A 235 4.09 -0.59 14.32
C PHE A 235 4.69 -1.37 13.15
N LEU A 236 5.72 -0.82 12.53
CA LEU A 236 6.46 -1.47 11.46
C LEU A 236 7.06 -2.82 11.90
N TYR A 237 7.66 -2.87 13.09
CA TYR A 237 8.23 -4.10 13.64
C TYR A 237 7.13 -5.09 14.06
N GLU A 238 6.03 -4.59 14.63
CA GLU A 238 4.86 -5.43 14.93
C GLU A 238 4.28 -6.07 13.66
N GLN A 239 4.17 -5.29 12.58
CA GLN A 239 3.73 -5.80 11.28
C GLN A 239 4.65 -6.88 10.75
N MET A 240 5.96 -6.62 10.71
CA MET A 240 6.95 -7.59 10.21
C MET A 240 6.95 -8.86 11.04
N LYS A 241 6.87 -8.72 12.37
CA LYS A 241 6.80 -9.86 13.28
C LYS A 241 5.60 -10.75 12.97
N VAL A 242 4.40 -10.17 12.84
CA VAL A 242 3.18 -10.93 12.50
C VAL A 242 3.34 -11.69 11.18
N MET A 243 3.90 -11.05 10.17
CA MET A 243 4.14 -11.70 8.87
C MET A 243 5.13 -12.85 8.98
N LEU A 244 6.27 -12.64 9.63
CA LEU A 244 7.33 -13.63 9.76
C LEU A 244 6.88 -14.82 10.62
N ASP A 245 6.23 -14.56 11.75
CA ASP A 245 5.71 -15.61 12.63
C ASP A 245 4.73 -16.52 11.85
N LEU A 246 3.81 -15.93 11.06
CA LEU A 246 2.85 -16.69 10.28
C LEU A 246 3.52 -17.50 9.15
N LEU A 247 4.51 -16.92 8.46
CA LEU A 247 5.27 -17.64 7.43
C LEU A 247 6.01 -18.85 8.02
N ASP A 248 6.56 -18.72 9.22
CA ASP A 248 7.21 -19.79 9.94
C ASP A 248 6.22 -20.86 10.41
N GLU A 249 5.06 -20.48 10.94
CA GLU A 249 3.96 -21.40 11.32
C GLU A 249 3.45 -22.19 10.12
N MET A 250 3.32 -21.54 8.97
CA MET A 250 2.93 -22.19 7.70
C MET A 250 4.07 -22.97 7.04
N LYS A 251 5.29 -22.93 7.60
CA LYS A 251 6.51 -23.56 7.09
C LYS A 251 6.87 -23.12 5.67
N LEU A 252 6.64 -21.87 5.36
CA LEU A 252 7.00 -21.28 4.09
C LEU A 252 8.46 -20.84 4.12
N GLY A 253 9.23 -21.30 3.11
CA GLY A 253 10.67 -21.12 3.05
C GLY A 253 11.11 -19.68 2.69
N GLU A 254 12.43 -19.46 2.69
CA GLU A 254 13.06 -18.17 2.41
C GLU A 254 12.72 -17.61 1.02
N GLU A 255 12.47 -18.47 0.02
CA GLU A 255 12.04 -18.06 -1.30
C GLU A 255 10.70 -17.29 -1.24
N VAL A 256 9.72 -17.79 -0.46
CA VAL A 256 8.42 -17.11 -0.29
C VAL A 256 8.59 -15.82 0.50
N LYS A 257 9.45 -15.78 1.50
CA LYS A 257 9.77 -14.55 2.22
C LYS A 257 10.36 -13.50 1.27
N ASN A 258 11.34 -13.89 0.46
CA ASN A 258 11.94 -13.01 -0.54
C ASN A 258 10.90 -12.52 -1.57
N ASP A 259 10.01 -13.40 -2.03
CA ASP A 259 8.92 -13.02 -2.93
C ASP A 259 8.03 -11.94 -2.31
N LEU A 260 7.55 -12.14 -1.09
CA LEU A 260 6.64 -11.21 -0.41
C LEU A 260 7.29 -9.86 -0.10
N PHE A 261 8.53 -9.87 0.39
CA PHE A 261 9.21 -8.64 0.81
C PHE A 261 9.87 -7.88 -0.34
N TYR A 262 10.13 -8.52 -1.49
CA TYR A 262 10.88 -7.90 -2.57
C TYR A 262 10.43 -8.29 -3.99
N GLU A 263 10.53 -9.56 -4.38
CA GLU A 263 10.40 -10.00 -5.78
C GLU A 263 9.02 -9.74 -6.39
N ASN A 264 7.96 -9.81 -5.58
CA ASN A 264 6.61 -9.51 -6.08
C ASN A 264 6.51 -8.05 -6.55
N ALA A 265 7.09 -7.11 -5.81
CA ALA A 265 7.12 -5.71 -6.20
C ALA A 265 8.03 -5.46 -7.42
N VAL A 266 9.18 -6.13 -7.49
CA VAL A 266 10.11 -6.07 -8.63
C VAL A 266 9.39 -6.51 -9.91
N ARG A 267 8.73 -7.66 -9.88
CA ARG A 267 7.98 -8.19 -11.02
C ARG A 267 6.83 -7.28 -11.44
N LEU A 268 6.03 -6.81 -10.46
CA LEU A 268 4.89 -5.96 -10.73
C LEU A 268 5.27 -4.63 -11.38
N LEU A 269 6.34 -4.01 -10.89
CA LEU A 269 6.77 -2.68 -11.30
C LEU A 269 7.78 -2.71 -12.46
N ASN A 270 8.11 -3.91 -12.99
CA ASN A 270 9.12 -4.12 -14.02
C ASN A 270 10.46 -3.44 -13.67
N LEU A 271 10.85 -3.54 -12.40
CA LEU A 271 12.16 -3.05 -11.98
C LEU A 271 13.23 -4.02 -12.46
N GLU A 272 14.37 -3.50 -12.90
CA GLU A 272 15.51 -4.37 -13.17
C GLU A 272 15.89 -5.06 -11.87
N SER A 273 15.92 -6.39 -11.88
CA SER A 273 16.47 -7.15 -10.77
C SER A 273 17.93 -6.71 -10.63
N ASP A 274 18.24 -6.09 -9.50
CA ASP A 274 19.59 -5.58 -9.24
C ASP A 274 20.55 -6.78 -9.25
N ASN A 275 21.22 -7.01 -10.39
CA ASN A 275 22.29 -7.99 -10.55
C ASN A 275 23.53 -7.57 -9.75
N ARG A 276 23.34 -7.10 -8.53
CA ARG A 276 24.41 -6.84 -7.57
C ARG A 276 24.76 -8.13 -6.84
N GLN A 277 25.13 -9.15 -7.63
CA GLN A 277 26.02 -10.19 -7.10
C GLN A 277 27.40 -9.57 -6.89
N GLY A 278 27.77 -9.46 -5.63
CA GLY A 278 29.15 -9.47 -5.25
C GLY A 278 29.91 -8.14 -5.31
N THR A 279 30.03 -7.50 -4.21
CA THR A 279 31.35 -7.08 -3.72
C THR A 279 31.47 -7.43 -2.24
N SER A 280 31.59 -8.73 -1.98
CA SER A 280 32.30 -9.19 -0.79
C SER A 280 33.80 -9.09 -1.13
N GLU A 281 34.33 -7.90 -1.10
CA GLU A 281 35.79 -7.64 -0.94
C GLU A 281 35.92 -6.19 -0.49
N MET A 282 35.81 -5.97 0.80
CA MET A 282 36.64 -4.95 1.43
C MET A 282 37.11 -5.44 2.81
N LYS A 283 38.39 -5.56 2.89
CA LYS A 283 39.28 -5.87 3.99
C LYS A 283 38.99 -5.08 5.27
#